data_80a39e1f78d9450eb58899e8f673e0b8
#
_entry.id   80a39e1f78d9450eb58899e8f673e0b8
#
_cell.length_a   1.000
_cell.length_b   1.000
_cell.length_c   1.000
_cell.angle_alpha   90.00
_cell.angle_beta   90.00
_cell.angle_gamma   90.00
#
_symmetry.space_group_name_H-M   'P 1'
#
loop_
_entity.id
_entity.type
_entity.pdbx_description
1 polymer ?
#
loop_
_entity_poly.entity_id
_entity_poly.type
_entity_poly.pdbx_seq_one_letter_code
_entity_poly.pdbx_strand_id
1 'polypeptide(L)'
;MDKNIDMKNKKNKENPLHLMKRLLGYILKNYKFSCIAVLVCILVSALTTLIATLFIQKLIDSYIIPLTQSAVHDYAPLAGALIKLAAVLMVGVLCSYCYNRIMVNVGQGTLRKLRLELFTNMESLPVKYFDTHAHGDIMSVYTNDIDTLRQLISQSIPQVINSCITLISTFVSMIVLDIPLTIVSVVMVVIMLYVTSKLSALSGKYFVEQQKDIGKVNAYIEEMMEGQKVVKVFCHEDKSIEQFKEINNRLRESANNANKVANITMPVNGNIGNISYVLCAIVGGILALSDFSGLTIGTLVAFLSLNKSFTQPVTQISQQVSSIVMAMAGAGRVFELCDEKPEVDEGFVELVNVRYNKNNELIETKENTEMWAWKKPAKDGSSAEYTRLAGDVTFDGVDFGYNPDKMVLHDIKMYATPGQKIAFVGSTGAGKTTITNLINRFYDIQDGKIRYDGININNIKKNDLRRSLGIVLQDTNLFTGTIMDNIRYGRLEASDEECIAAARLANADGFIKRLPDGYNTVLHGGGANLSQGQRQLLAIARAAVADPPVLILDEATSSIDTRTERLVQKGMDALMSGRTSFVIAHRLSTVRNADCIMVMEQGRIIERGTHDQLMEEKGRYYQLYTGKSISA
;
A
#
# COMPACT_ATOMS: atom_id res chain seq x y z
N MET A 1 -7.03 23.26 16.24
CA MET A 1 -7.85 22.09 15.90
C MET A 1 -7.01 20.83 15.64
N ASP A 2 -5.71 20.97 15.40
CA ASP A 2 -4.79 19.84 15.11
C ASP A 2 -4.37 18.98 16.32
N LYS A 3 -4.55 19.45 17.55
CA LYS A 3 -4.13 18.69 18.76
C LYS A 3 -5.00 17.49 19.11
N ASN A 4 -6.27 17.45 18.67
CA ASN A 4 -7.18 16.34 18.99
C ASN A 4 -7.12 15.19 17.97
N ILE A 5 -6.69 15.47 16.73
CA ILE A 5 -6.44 14.44 15.71
C ILE A 5 -5.16 13.68 16.06
N ASP A 6 -4.13 14.39 16.52
CA ASP A 6 -2.87 13.78 16.99
C ASP A 6 -3.03 12.90 18.25
N MET A 7 -4.00 13.17 19.12
CA MET A 7 -4.23 12.35 20.31
C MET A 7 -5.03 11.07 20.04
N LYS A 8 -5.87 11.00 19.00
CA LYS A 8 -6.53 9.76 18.59
C LYS A 8 -5.58 8.83 17.84
N ASN A 9 -4.67 9.37 17.02
CA ASN A 9 -3.63 8.58 16.34
C ASN A 9 -2.54 8.04 17.30
N LYS A 10 -2.40 8.61 18.50
CA LYS A 10 -1.47 8.09 19.53
C LYS A 10 -1.96 6.84 20.27
N LYS A 11 -3.23 6.49 20.19
CA LYS A 11 -3.81 5.36 20.97
C LYS A 11 -3.67 3.98 20.33
N ASN A 12 -3.30 3.88 19.05
CA ASN A 12 -3.20 2.59 18.33
C ASN A 12 -1.77 2.24 17.84
N LYS A 13 -0.72 2.78 18.47
CA LYS A 13 0.61 2.18 18.23
C LYS A 13 0.63 0.81 18.91
N GLU A 14 0.35 -0.23 18.14
CA GLU A 14 0.54 -1.61 18.60
C GLU A 14 1.97 -1.76 19.16
N ASN A 15 2.08 -2.42 20.31
CA ASN A 15 3.37 -2.67 20.95
C ASN A 15 4.28 -3.43 19.92
N PRO A 16 5.52 -2.96 19.63
CA PRO A 16 6.43 -3.61 18.69
C PRO A 16 6.61 -5.12 18.93
N LEU A 17 6.51 -5.55 20.21
CA LEU A 17 6.53 -6.97 20.57
C LEU A 17 5.30 -7.72 20.08
N HIS A 18 4.12 -7.09 20.07
CA HIS A 18 2.89 -7.69 19.55
C HIS A 18 2.97 -7.85 18.03
N LEU A 19 3.45 -6.83 17.32
CA LEU A 19 3.67 -6.88 15.87
C LEU A 19 4.67 -7.98 15.49
N MET A 20 5.79 -8.08 16.23
CA MET A 20 6.77 -9.14 16.02
C MET A 20 6.17 -10.53 16.25
N LYS A 21 5.39 -10.71 17.32
CA LYS A 21 4.70 -11.98 17.61
C LYS A 21 3.71 -12.34 16.50
N ARG A 22 2.95 -11.37 16.00
CA ARG A 22 2.01 -11.54 14.89
C ARG A 22 2.74 -11.96 13.60
N LEU A 23 3.81 -11.28 13.24
CA LEU A 23 4.64 -11.60 12.07
C LEU A 23 5.26 -13.00 12.18
N LEU A 24 5.86 -13.34 13.32
CA LEU A 24 6.41 -14.65 13.57
C LEU A 24 5.33 -15.74 13.55
N GLY A 25 4.16 -15.47 14.12
CA GLY A 25 2.99 -16.36 14.05
C GLY A 25 2.56 -16.63 12.60
N TYR A 26 2.55 -15.59 11.77
CA TYR A 26 2.23 -15.70 10.34
C TYR A 26 3.25 -16.56 9.58
N ILE A 27 4.55 -16.38 9.86
CA ILE A 27 5.63 -17.18 9.27
C ILE A 27 5.54 -18.64 9.73
N LEU A 28 5.41 -18.87 11.04
CA LEU A 28 5.36 -20.21 11.61
C LEU A 28 4.13 -21.00 11.18
N LYS A 29 2.97 -20.35 11.04
CA LYS A 29 1.76 -21.01 10.52
C LYS A 29 1.96 -21.57 9.12
N ASN A 30 2.72 -20.88 8.27
CA ASN A 30 2.88 -21.23 6.86
C ASN A 30 4.14 -22.04 6.55
N TYR A 31 5.22 -21.88 7.36
CA TYR A 31 6.56 -22.41 7.05
C TYR A 31 7.23 -23.08 8.25
N LYS A 32 6.45 -23.75 9.12
CA LYS A 32 6.91 -24.35 10.37
C LYS A 32 8.13 -25.28 10.17
N PHE A 33 8.06 -26.20 9.22
CA PHE A 33 9.16 -27.15 8.96
C PHE A 33 10.41 -26.45 8.41
N SER A 34 10.24 -25.46 7.53
CA SER A 34 11.35 -24.66 7.00
C SER A 34 12.06 -23.89 8.12
N CYS A 35 11.31 -23.30 9.06
CA CYS A 35 11.89 -22.59 10.20
C CYS A 35 12.67 -23.52 11.14
N ILE A 36 12.17 -24.74 11.38
CA ILE A 36 12.90 -25.75 12.16
C ILE A 36 14.20 -26.17 11.45
N ALA A 37 14.14 -26.43 10.13
CA ALA A 37 15.32 -26.77 9.35
C ALA A 37 16.36 -25.62 9.37
N VAL A 38 15.92 -24.37 9.28
CA VAL A 38 16.80 -23.19 9.40
C VAL A 38 17.48 -23.14 10.76
N LEU A 39 16.73 -23.33 11.86
CA LEU A 39 17.30 -23.33 13.21
C LEU A 39 18.36 -24.44 13.38
N VAL A 40 18.08 -25.65 12.88
CA VAL A 40 19.04 -26.78 12.92
C VAL A 40 20.29 -26.43 12.09
N CYS A 41 20.12 -25.90 10.87
CA CYS A 41 21.26 -25.54 10.03
C CYS A 41 22.11 -24.41 10.65
N ILE A 42 21.49 -23.39 11.28
CA ILE A 42 22.20 -22.31 11.98
C ILE A 42 22.98 -22.92 13.17
N LEU A 43 22.35 -23.79 13.96
CA LEU A 43 23.01 -24.45 15.09
C LEU A 43 24.22 -25.26 14.65
N VAL A 44 24.07 -26.10 13.63
CA VAL A 44 25.18 -26.91 13.06
C VAL A 44 26.29 -25.99 12.53
N SER A 45 25.95 -24.94 11.78
CA SER A 45 26.94 -23.98 11.25
C SER A 45 27.72 -23.28 12.36
N ALA A 46 27.04 -22.83 13.43
CA ALA A 46 27.69 -22.22 14.58
C ALA A 46 28.61 -23.19 15.33
N LEU A 47 28.13 -24.43 15.55
CA LEU A 47 28.94 -25.49 16.20
C LEU A 47 30.18 -25.89 15.40
N THR A 48 30.08 -26.00 14.06
CA THR A 48 31.23 -26.30 13.21
C THR A 48 32.29 -25.20 13.26
N THR A 49 31.88 -23.94 13.30
CA THR A 49 32.79 -22.79 13.47
C THR A 49 33.47 -22.81 14.84
N LEU A 50 32.72 -23.15 15.89
CA LEU A 50 33.26 -23.29 17.24
C LEU A 50 34.25 -24.45 17.34
N ILE A 51 33.90 -25.63 16.80
CA ILE A 51 34.80 -26.80 16.76
C ILE A 51 36.09 -26.44 16.03
N ALA A 52 36.03 -25.74 14.92
CA ALA A 52 37.21 -25.29 14.18
C ALA A 52 38.11 -24.38 15.03
N THR A 53 37.52 -23.49 15.82
CA THR A 53 38.27 -22.57 16.69
C THR A 53 38.91 -23.34 17.86
N LEU A 54 38.20 -24.24 18.51
CA LEU A 54 38.74 -25.09 19.59
C LEU A 54 39.78 -26.08 19.08
N PHE A 55 39.66 -26.53 17.83
CA PHE A 55 40.65 -27.42 17.22
C PHE A 55 42.04 -26.77 17.11
N ILE A 56 42.15 -25.45 17.09
CA ILE A 56 43.42 -24.73 17.08
C ILE A 56 44.28 -25.09 18.30
N GLN A 57 43.68 -25.22 19.50
CA GLN A 57 44.37 -25.71 20.69
C GLN A 57 44.96 -27.08 20.43
N LYS A 58 44.13 -28.05 20.00
CA LYS A 58 44.57 -29.41 19.74
C LYS A 58 45.62 -29.48 18.62
N LEU A 59 45.51 -28.63 17.60
CA LEU A 59 46.46 -28.56 16.50
C LEU A 59 47.83 -28.13 17.00
N ILE A 60 47.90 -27.15 17.87
CA ILE A 60 49.15 -26.63 18.41
C ILE A 60 49.75 -27.63 19.42
N ASP A 61 48.98 -27.99 20.45
CA ASP A 61 49.48 -28.77 21.58
C ASP A 61 49.74 -30.24 21.23
N SER A 62 48.91 -30.88 20.39
CA SER A 62 49.01 -32.31 20.11
C SER A 62 49.71 -32.67 18.79
N TYR A 63 49.83 -31.72 17.85
CA TYR A 63 50.44 -32.01 16.54
C TYR A 63 51.67 -31.15 16.27
N ILE A 64 51.62 -29.81 16.47
CA ILE A 64 52.74 -28.93 16.10
C ILE A 64 53.90 -29.02 17.11
N ILE A 65 53.61 -28.86 18.41
CA ILE A 65 54.67 -28.89 19.45
C ILE A 65 55.40 -30.23 19.45
N PRO A 66 54.76 -31.40 19.43
CA PRO A 66 55.47 -32.67 19.35
C PRO A 66 56.28 -32.85 18.08
N LEU A 67 55.79 -32.32 16.93
CA LEU A 67 56.53 -32.37 15.67
C LEU A 67 57.83 -31.54 15.70
N THR A 68 57.85 -30.38 16.40
CA THR A 68 59.04 -29.56 16.55
C THR A 68 60.06 -30.15 17.51
N GLN A 69 59.66 -31.03 18.40
CA GLN A 69 60.50 -31.70 19.39
C GLN A 69 61.03 -33.08 18.92
N SER A 70 60.45 -33.64 17.87
CA SER A 70 60.85 -34.95 17.34
C SER A 70 61.95 -34.82 16.30
N ALA A 71 62.93 -35.75 16.35
CA ALA A 71 64.03 -35.84 15.37
C ALA A 71 63.56 -36.31 13.98
N VAL A 72 62.42 -36.96 13.89
CA VAL A 72 61.77 -37.45 12.65
C VAL A 72 60.44 -36.72 12.49
N HIS A 73 60.31 -35.97 11.41
CA HIS A 73 59.10 -35.16 11.13
C HIS A 73 58.08 -36.02 10.32
N ASP A 74 57.16 -36.73 11.02
CA ASP A 74 56.01 -37.41 10.36
C ASP A 74 54.84 -36.44 10.27
N TYR A 75 54.50 -36.00 9.06
CA TYR A 75 53.39 -35.07 8.77
C TYR A 75 52.04 -35.78 8.53
N ALA A 76 52.00 -37.14 8.46
CA ALA A 76 50.79 -37.87 8.14
C ALA A 76 49.66 -37.70 9.18
N PRO A 77 49.92 -37.68 10.52
CA PRO A 77 48.88 -37.42 11.53
C PRO A 77 48.33 -36.01 11.44
N LEU A 78 49.18 -34.99 11.16
CA LEU A 78 48.78 -33.62 10.98
C LEU A 78 47.88 -33.46 9.75
N ALA A 79 48.29 -34.05 8.62
CA ALA A 79 47.49 -34.01 7.39
C ALA A 79 46.11 -34.68 7.58
N GLY A 80 46.06 -35.82 8.27
CA GLY A 80 44.81 -36.49 8.60
C GLY A 80 43.88 -35.65 9.49
N ALA A 81 44.43 -34.91 10.45
CA ALA A 81 43.68 -34.01 11.32
C ALA A 81 43.13 -32.82 10.55
N LEU A 82 43.92 -32.22 9.65
CA LEU A 82 43.47 -31.10 8.79
C LEU A 82 42.37 -31.51 7.80
N ILE A 83 42.45 -32.74 7.22
CA ILE A 83 41.41 -33.28 6.34
C ILE A 83 40.08 -33.45 7.11
N LYS A 84 40.11 -33.98 8.35
CA LYS A 84 38.92 -34.08 9.21
C LYS A 84 38.33 -32.70 9.52
N LEU A 85 39.17 -31.72 9.84
CA LEU A 85 38.72 -30.33 10.06
C LEU A 85 38.07 -29.76 8.81
N ALA A 86 38.68 -29.94 7.64
CA ALA A 86 38.11 -29.47 6.36
C ALA A 86 36.75 -30.10 6.08
N ALA A 87 36.56 -31.41 6.38
CA ALA A 87 35.27 -32.07 6.24
C ALA A 87 34.19 -31.45 7.18
N VAL A 88 34.54 -31.14 8.44
CA VAL A 88 33.64 -30.47 9.39
C VAL A 88 33.26 -29.07 8.89
N LEU A 89 34.23 -28.27 8.43
CA LEU A 89 33.99 -26.95 7.89
C LEU A 89 33.10 -26.99 6.63
N MET A 90 33.29 -27.99 5.77
CA MET A 90 32.45 -28.21 4.60
C MET A 90 30.97 -28.41 4.97
N VAL A 91 30.68 -29.17 6.02
CA VAL A 91 29.33 -29.34 6.58
C VAL A 91 28.77 -27.99 7.04
N GLY A 92 29.58 -27.18 7.74
CA GLY A 92 29.18 -25.83 8.17
C GLY A 92 28.82 -24.92 7.00
N VAL A 93 29.62 -24.92 5.93
CA VAL A 93 29.38 -24.14 4.70
C VAL A 93 28.08 -24.61 4.02
N LEU A 94 27.87 -25.91 3.89
CA LEU A 94 26.64 -26.47 3.33
C LEU A 94 25.41 -26.07 4.14
N CYS A 95 25.47 -26.18 5.47
CA CYS A 95 24.39 -25.74 6.35
C CYS A 95 24.13 -24.22 6.24
N SER A 96 25.18 -23.41 6.14
CA SER A 96 25.07 -21.98 5.93
C SER A 96 24.39 -21.64 4.60
N TYR A 97 24.78 -22.32 3.54
CA TYR A 97 24.11 -22.18 2.24
C TYR A 97 22.64 -22.60 2.30
N CYS A 98 22.34 -23.75 2.93
CA CYS A 98 20.97 -24.26 3.04
C CYS A 98 20.06 -23.32 3.82
N TYR A 99 20.47 -22.82 5.00
CA TYR A 99 19.59 -21.95 5.76
C TYR A 99 19.35 -20.61 5.05
N ASN A 100 20.35 -20.03 4.39
CA ASN A 100 20.16 -18.81 3.60
C ASN A 100 19.18 -19.06 2.44
N ARG A 101 19.33 -20.16 1.71
CA ARG A 101 18.44 -20.53 0.61
C ARG A 101 17.01 -20.75 1.06
N ILE A 102 16.81 -21.44 2.18
CA ILE A 102 15.48 -21.67 2.77
C ILE A 102 14.87 -20.34 3.21
N MET A 103 15.64 -19.47 3.86
CA MET A 103 15.11 -18.17 4.34
C MET A 103 14.70 -17.24 3.21
N VAL A 104 15.39 -17.26 2.07
CA VAL A 104 14.92 -16.54 0.88
C VAL A 104 13.55 -17.04 0.44
N ASN A 105 13.35 -18.36 0.37
CA ASN A 105 12.07 -18.95 -0.01
C ASN A 105 10.96 -18.63 1.00
N VAL A 106 11.25 -18.72 2.30
CA VAL A 106 10.32 -18.36 3.38
C VAL A 106 9.95 -16.86 3.28
N GLY A 107 10.94 -16.00 3.11
CA GLY A 107 10.74 -14.56 2.99
C GLY A 107 9.86 -14.22 1.78
N GLN A 108 10.24 -14.63 0.59
CA GLN A 108 9.48 -14.33 -0.64
C GLN A 108 8.08 -14.97 -0.62
N GLY A 109 7.94 -16.19 -0.11
CA GLY A 109 6.64 -16.85 0.02
C GLY A 109 5.71 -16.15 1.03
N THR A 110 6.26 -15.64 2.13
CA THR A 110 5.51 -14.83 3.12
C THR A 110 5.04 -13.51 2.49
N LEU A 111 5.92 -12.80 1.79
CA LEU A 111 5.58 -11.52 1.14
C LEU A 111 4.55 -11.69 0.03
N ARG A 112 4.65 -12.77 -0.76
CA ARG A 112 3.62 -13.08 -1.76
C ARG A 112 2.23 -13.19 -1.12
N LYS A 113 2.12 -13.90 0.02
CA LYS A 113 0.85 -14.05 0.73
C LYS A 113 0.36 -12.72 1.32
N LEU A 114 1.27 -11.94 1.95
CA LEU A 114 0.92 -10.62 2.49
C LEU A 114 0.45 -9.66 1.40
N ARG A 115 1.12 -9.61 0.24
CA ARG A 115 0.67 -8.77 -0.88
C ARG A 115 -0.70 -9.17 -1.40
N LEU A 116 -0.98 -10.48 -1.48
CA LEU A 116 -2.28 -10.96 -1.91
C LEU A 116 -3.36 -10.59 -0.89
N GLU A 117 -3.10 -10.76 0.40
CA GLU A 117 -4.01 -10.41 1.48
C GLU A 117 -4.29 -8.90 1.51
N LEU A 118 -3.23 -8.07 1.42
CA LEU A 118 -3.34 -6.62 1.31
C LEU A 118 -4.20 -6.20 0.12
N PHE A 119 -3.94 -6.77 -1.06
CA PHE A 119 -4.67 -6.42 -2.27
C PHE A 119 -6.14 -6.84 -2.18
N THR A 120 -6.41 -8.06 -1.68
CA THR A 120 -7.77 -8.54 -1.48
C THR A 120 -8.54 -7.67 -0.49
N ASN A 121 -7.89 -7.25 0.61
CA ASN A 121 -8.51 -6.33 1.57
C ASN A 121 -8.75 -4.95 0.95
N MET A 122 -7.76 -4.39 0.26
CA MET A 122 -7.86 -3.10 -0.42
C MET A 122 -9.06 -3.05 -1.39
N GLU A 123 -9.27 -4.09 -2.20
CA GLU A 123 -10.42 -4.16 -3.11
C GLU A 123 -11.78 -4.24 -2.38
N SER A 124 -11.78 -4.63 -1.11
CA SER A 124 -12.99 -4.70 -0.29
C SER A 124 -13.29 -3.41 0.49
N LEU A 125 -12.36 -2.43 0.48
CA LEU A 125 -12.52 -1.20 1.27
C LEU A 125 -13.57 -0.25 0.66
N PRO A 126 -14.26 0.54 1.51
CA PRO A 126 -15.18 1.56 1.04
C PRO A 126 -14.43 2.71 0.33
N VAL A 127 -15.09 3.37 -0.62
CA VAL A 127 -14.54 4.54 -1.35
C VAL A 127 -14.04 5.62 -0.38
N LYS A 128 -14.71 5.79 0.75
CA LYS A 128 -14.30 6.72 1.83
C LYS A 128 -12.84 6.53 2.26
N TYR A 129 -12.32 5.31 2.25
CA TYR A 129 -10.93 5.04 2.62
C TYR A 129 -9.97 5.74 1.65
N PHE A 130 -10.23 5.61 0.34
CA PHE A 130 -9.40 6.22 -0.71
C PHE A 130 -9.54 7.73 -0.78
N ASP A 131 -10.70 8.29 -0.42
CA ASP A 131 -10.92 9.74 -0.35
C ASP A 131 -10.22 10.39 0.86
N THR A 132 -9.91 9.61 1.91
CA THR A 132 -9.30 10.11 3.15
C THR A 132 -7.81 9.79 3.28
N HIS A 133 -7.27 8.91 2.45
CA HIS A 133 -5.86 8.50 2.46
C HIS A 133 -5.18 8.82 1.13
N ALA A 134 -3.99 9.38 1.19
CA ALA A 134 -3.23 9.66 -0.03
C ALA A 134 -2.82 8.35 -0.73
N HIS A 135 -3.02 8.28 -2.04
CA HIS A 135 -2.62 7.10 -2.83
C HIS A 135 -1.13 6.77 -2.69
N GLY A 136 -0.27 7.80 -2.53
CA GLY A 136 1.16 7.62 -2.30
C GLY A 136 1.47 6.89 -0.99
N ASP A 137 0.72 7.15 0.08
CA ASP A 137 0.89 6.47 1.37
C ASP A 137 0.51 4.99 1.25
N ILE A 138 -0.63 4.68 0.60
CA ILE A 138 -1.05 3.30 0.33
C ILE A 138 0.00 2.58 -0.52
N MET A 139 0.51 3.22 -1.58
CA MET A 139 1.53 2.65 -2.45
C MET A 139 2.85 2.41 -1.71
N SER A 140 3.21 3.28 -0.76
CA SER A 140 4.39 3.11 0.09
C SER A 140 4.32 1.83 0.95
N VAL A 141 3.12 1.43 1.40
CA VAL A 141 2.91 0.15 2.11
C VAL A 141 3.27 -1.04 1.21
N TYR A 142 2.83 -1.02 -0.07
CA TYR A 142 3.11 -2.10 -1.03
C TYR A 142 4.58 -2.18 -1.47
N THR A 143 5.28 -1.06 -1.50
CA THR A 143 6.67 -0.98 -1.98
C THR A 143 7.67 -0.98 -0.83
N ASN A 144 7.72 0.08 -0.05
CA ASN A 144 8.76 0.32 0.95
C ASN A 144 8.58 -0.56 2.19
N ASP A 145 7.36 -0.64 2.74
CA ASP A 145 7.13 -1.36 3.99
C ASP A 145 7.25 -2.87 3.78
N ILE A 146 6.73 -3.37 2.68
CA ILE A 146 6.92 -4.79 2.29
C ILE A 146 8.39 -5.12 2.09
N ASP A 147 9.20 -4.22 1.52
CA ASP A 147 10.63 -4.47 1.32
C ASP A 147 11.41 -4.49 2.65
N THR A 148 11.07 -3.59 3.59
CA THR A 148 11.66 -3.64 4.94
C THR A 148 11.31 -4.93 5.67
N LEU A 149 10.08 -5.46 5.50
CA LEU A 149 9.70 -6.77 6.02
C LEU A 149 10.48 -7.92 5.37
N ARG A 150 10.76 -7.83 4.07
CA ARG A 150 11.63 -8.78 3.36
C ARG A 150 13.01 -8.83 4.02
N GLN A 151 13.62 -7.69 4.24
CA GLN A 151 14.93 -7.59 4.87
C GLN A 151 14.92 -8.17 6.28
N LEU A 152 13.89 -7.86 7.07
CA LEU A 152 13.72 -8.41 8.42
C LEU A 152 13.64 -9.94 8.40
N ILE A 153 12.75 -10.51 7.58
CA ILE A 153 12.49 -11.96 7.56
C ILE A 153 13.69 -12.71 6.99
N SER A 154 14.22 -12.24 5.83
CA SER A 154 15.24 -13.01 5.11
C SER A 154 16.66 -12.81 5.63
N GLN A 155 16.95 -11.70 6.31
CA GLN A 155 18.30 -11.34 6.75
C GLN A 155 18.40 -11.10 8.26
N SER A 156 17.60 -10.17 8.82
CA SER A 156 17.80 -9.72 10.20
C SER A 156 17.48 -10.81 11.22
N ILE A 157 16.37 -11.53 11.07
CA ILE A 157 15.99 -12.61 12.00
C ILE A 157 17.03 -13.72 12.00
N PRO A 158 17.44 -14.32 10.85
CA PRO A 158 18.48 -15.36 10.85
C PRO A 158 19.81 -14.87 11.40
N GLN A 159 20.21 -13.64 11.07
CA GLN A 159 21.46 -13.05 11.55
C GLN A 159 21.49 -12.87 13.07
N VAL A 160 20.38 -12.37 13.65
CA VAL A 160 20.27 -12.24 15.12
C VAL A 160 20.30 -13.59 15.80
N ILE A 161 19.56 -14.58 15.29
CA ILE A 161 19.58 -15.95 15.84
C ILE A 161 20.98 -16.55 15.78
N ASN A 162 21.65 -16.45 14.62
CA ASN A 162 23.02 -16.93 14.45
C ASN A 162 23.99 -16.23 15.42
N SER A 163 23.88 -14.90 15.53
CA SER A 163 24.73 -14.12 16.45
C SER A 163 24.50 -14.49 17.92
N CYS A 164 23.26 -14.72 18.34
CA CYS A 164 22.94 -15.17 19.70
C CYS A 164 23.51 -16.56 19.98
N ILE A 165 23.34 -17.51 19.07
CA ILE A 165 23.90 -18.88 19.21
C ILE A 165 25.43 -18.83 19.29
N THR A 166 26.08 -18.08 18.38
CA THR A 166 27.52 -17.91 18.38
C THR A 166 28.02 -17.30 19.69
N LEU A 167 27.37 -16.22 20.16
CA LEU A 167 27.72 -15.54 21.40
C LEU A 167 27.62 -16.47 22.60
N ILE A 168 26.52 -17.22 22.74
CA ILE A 168 26.32 -18.16 23.85
C ILE A 168 27.35 -19.31 23.80
N SER A 169 27.51 -19.93 22.62
CA SER A 169 28.44 -21.07 22.47
C SER A 169 29.90 -20.66 22.68
N THR A 170 30.31 -19.48 22.18
CA THR A 170 31.65 -18.95 22.40
C THR A 170 31.87 -18.62 23.88
N PHE A 171 30.91 -17.97 24.55
CA PHE A 171 30.99 -17.64 25.96
C PHE A 171 31.15 -18.89 26.85
N VAL A 172 30.33 -19.91 26.62
CA VAL A 172 30.46 -21.17 27.33
C VAL A 172 31.83 -21.79 27.12
N SER A 173 32.35 -21.79 25.89
CA SER A 173 33.69 -22.34 25.58
C SER A 173 34.83 -21.57 26.23
N MET A 174 34.69 -20.23 26.31
CA MET A 174 35.67 -19.38 26.99
C MET A 174 35.76 -19.71 28.50
N ILE A 175 34.60 -19.91 29.17
CA ILE A 175 34.55 -20.32 30.58
C ILE A 175 35.25 -21.67 30.80
N VAL A 176 35.01 -22.63 29.90
CA VAL A 176 35.60 -23.95 29.98
C VAL A 176 37.12 -23.93 29.79
N LEU A 177 37.61 -23.03 28.94
CA LEU A 177 39.06 -22.93 28.65
C LEU A 177 39.82 -22.23 29.80
N ASP A 178 39.37 -21.01 30.18
CA ASP A 178 40.02 -20.20 31.22
C ASP A 178 39.09 -19.14 31.78
N ILE A 179 38.81 -19.16 33.08
CA ILE A 179 37.87 -18.22 33.74
C ILE A 179 38.50 -16.82 33.87
N PRO A 180 39.74 -16.61 34.33
CA PRO A 180 40.40 -15.31 34.40
C PRO A 180 40.37 -14.53 33.10
N LEU A 181 40.72 -15.14 31.99
CA LEU A 181 40.70 -14.53 30.66
C LEU A 181 39.28 -14.20 30.20
N THR A 182 38.30 -15.05 30.56
CA THR A 182 36.89 -14.81 30.26
C THR A 182 36.38 -13.55 30.97
N ILE A 183 36.76 -13.30 32.21
CA ILE A 183 36.39 -12.11 32.95
C ILE A 183 36.91 -10.85 32.22
N VAL A 184 38.18 -10.86 31.78
CA VAL A 184 38.78 -9.75 31.00
C VAL A 184 37.95 -9.49 29.73
N SER A 185 37.63 -10.52 28.99
CA SER A 185 36.83 -10.41 27.75
C SER A 185 35.42 -9.87 28.00
N VAL A 186 34.74 -10.32 29.05
CA VAL A 186 33.40 -9.85 29.44
C VAL A 186 33.42 -8.37 29.82
N VAL A 187 34.40 -7.93 30.62
CA VAL A 187 34.56 -6.51 30.96
C VAL A 187 34.71 -5.66 29.70
N MET A 188 35.53 -6.10 28.75
CA MET A 188 35.70 -5.37 27.48
C MET A 188 34.45 -5.36 26.62
N VAL A 189 33.65 -6.42 26.60
CA VAL A 189 32.35 -6.45 25.90
C VAL A 189 31.35 -5.49 26.55
N VAL A 190 31.31 -5.40 27.89
CA VAL A 190 30.46 -4.44 28.59
C VAL A 190 30.84 -3.00 28.23
N ILE A 191 32.16 -2.69 28.18
CA ILE A 191 32.66 -1.40 27.71
C ILE A 191 32.23 -1.15 26.26
N MET A 192 32.38 -2.14 25.38
CA MET A 192 31.96 -2.06 23.96
C MET A 192 30.45 -1.76 23.85
N LEU A 193 29.60 -2.47 24.58
CA LEU A 193 28.15 -2.25 24.61
C LEU A 193 27.80 -0.84 25.09
N TYR A 194 28.45 -0.35 26.12
CA TYR A 194 28.25 1.00 26.63
C TYR A 194 28.60 2.06 25.58
N VAL A 195 29.78 1.95 24.97
CA VAL A 195 30.25 2.90 23.94
C VAL A 195 29.34 2.83 22.70
N THR A 196 29.00 1.62 22.24
CA THR A 196 28.10 1.43 21.09
C THR A 196 26.73 2.02 21.36
N SER A 197 26.17 1.84 22.55
CA SER A 197 24.88 2.41 22.93
C SER A 197 24.88 3.94 22.86
N LYS A 198 25.94 4.59 23.37
CA LYS A 198 26.10 6.06 23.31
C LYS A 198 26.25 6.56 21.87
N LEU A 199 27.07 5.89 21.05
CA LEU A 199 27.24 6.25 19.64
C LEU A 199 25.96 6.03 18.83
N SER A 200 25.23 4.94 19.06
CA SER A 200 23.97 4.66 18.39
C SER A 200 22.89 5.68 18.73
N ALA A 201 22.78 6.10 20.01
CA ALA A 201 21.83 7.13 20.41
C ALA A 201 22.15 8.49 19.75
N LEU A 202 23.43 8.86 19.66
CA LEU A 202 23.87 10.08 18.98
C LEU A 202 23.62 10.00 17.47
N SER A 203 23.95 8.87 16.85
CA SER A 203 23.71 8.61 15.43
C SER A 203 22.22 8.71 15.10
N GLY A 204 21.36 8.09 15.92
CA GLY A 204 19.91 8.15 15.73
C GLY A 204 19.36 9.57 15.69
N LYS A 205 19.85 10.46 16.58
CA LYS A 205 19.46 11.88 16.58
C LYS A 205 19.80 12.56 15.23
N TYR A 206 21.01 12.37 14.74
CA TYR A 206 21.44 12.99 13.48
C TYR A 206 20.75 12.38 12.25
N PHE A 207 20.44 11.08 12.26
CA PHE A 207 19.65 10.47 11.18
C PHE A 207 18.24 11.01 11.09
N VAL A 208 17.58 11.30 12.23
CA VAL A 208 16.26 11.94 12.24
C VAL A 208 16.33 13.35 11.63
N GLU A 209 17.37 14.11 11.93
CA GLU A 209 17.59 15.44 11.36
C GLU A 209 17.85 15.37 9.84
N GLN A 210 18.73 14.46 9.41
CA GLN A 210 18.97 14.19 8.00
C GLN A 210 17.69 13.81 7.25
N GLN A 211 16.86 12.93 7.83
CA GLN A 211 15.60 12.51 7.20
C GLN A 211 14.62 13.68 7.02
N LYS A 212 14.58 14.59 8.00
CA LYS A 212 13.80 15.83 7.89
C LYS A 212 14.28 16.73 6.76
N ASP A 213 15.59 16.85 6.58
CA ASP A 213 16.17 17.70 5.52
C ASP A 213 16.04 17.03 4.14
N ILE A 214 16.12 15.70 4.03
CA ILE A 214 15.76 14.96 2.81
C ILE A 214 14.31 15.27 2.41
N GLY A 215 13.38 15.26 3.38
CA GLY A 215 12.00 15.62 3.13
C GLY A 215 11.83 17.02 2.54
N LYS A 216 12.58 18.02 3.04
CA LYS A 216 12.55 19.39 2.50
C LYS A 216 13.12 19.48 1.08
N VAL A 217 14.21 18.76 0.80
CA VAL A 217 14.79 18.70 -0.55
C VAL A 217 13.80 18.09 -1.53
N ASN A 218 13.19 16.97 -1.16
CA ASN A 218 12.21 16.29 -2.01
C ASN A 218 10.98 17.17 -2.28
N ALA A 219 10.43 17.79 -1.24
CA ALA A 219 9.28 18.70 -1.38
C ALA A 219 9.60 19.88 -2.31
N TYR A 220 10.81 20.46 -2.20
CA TYR A 220 11.23 21.55 -3.07
C TYR A 220 11.40 21.09 -4.53
N ILE A 221 11.97 19.89 -4.74
CA ILE A 221 12.11 19.32 -6.10
C ILE A 221 10.73 19.10 -6.71
N GLU A 222 9.78 18.52 -5.97
CA GLU A 222 8.40 18.28 -6.41
C GLU A 222 7.71 19.59 -6.80
N GLU A 223 7.77 20.62 -5.93
CA GLU A 223 7.22 21.95 -6.19
C GLU A 223 7.81 22.56 -7.46
N MET A 224 9.14 22.48 -7.65
CA MET A 224 9.78 23.01 -8.85
C MET A 224 9.47 22.20 -10.11
N MET A 225 9.28 20.89 -10.01
CA MET A 225 8.87 20.05 -11.15
C MET A 225 7.43 20.37 -11.58
N GLU A 226 6.51 20.49 -10.65
CA GLU A 226 5.12 20.88 -10.94
C GLU A 226 5.04 22.31 -11.49
N GLY A 227 5.80 23.22 -10.87
CA GLY A 227 5.88 24.64 -11.25
C GLY A 227 6.81 24.95 -12.42
N GLN A 228 7.43 23.97 -13.09
CA GLN A 228 8.50 24.18 -14.07
C GLN A 228 8.10 25.15 -15.21
N LYS A 229 6.87 25.09 -15.68
CA LYS A 229 6.36 26.02 -16.71
C LYS A 229 6.34 27.46 -16.21
N VAL A 230 5.97 27.66 -14.94
CA VAL A 230 5.93 28.99 -14.30
C VAL A 230 7.35 29.53 -14.13
N VAL A 231 8.27 28.71 -13.61
CA VAL A 231 9.70 29.07 -13.47
C VAL A 231 10.27 29.53 -14.81
N LYS A 232 9.98 28.78 -15.90
CA LYS A 232 10.47 29.11 -17.25
C LYS A 232 9.88 30.39 -17.83
N VAL A 233 8.56 30.60 -17.68
CA VAL A 233 7.88 31.79 -18.21
C VAL A 233 8.37 33.07 -17.54
N PHE A 234 8.67 33.00 -16.23
CA PHE A 234 9.14 34.15 -15.46
C PHE A 234 10.68 34.25 -15.38
N CYS A 235 11.42 33.33 -16.01
CA CYS A 235 12.89 33.30 -16.02
C CYS A 235 13.50 33.31 -14.61
N HIS A 236 12.94 32.51 -13.68
CA HIS A 236 13.35 32.46 -12.28
C HIS A 236 14.27 31.26 -11.97
N GLU A 237 14.92 30.65 -12.98
CA GLU A 237 15.78 29.46 -12.81
C GLU A 237 16.93 29.71 -11.84
N ASP A 238 17.64 30.84 -11.99
CA ASP A 238 18.78 31.16 -11.14
C ASP A 238 18.39 31.31 -9.66
N LYS A 239 17.23 31.94 -9.39
CA LYS A 239 16.70 32.08 -8.04
C LYS A 239 16.31 30.73 -7.45
N SER A 240 15.68 29.89 -8.24
CA SER A 240 15.31 28.52 -7.83
C SER A 240 16.54 27.67 -7.52
N ILE A 241 17.59 27.80 -8.34
CA ILE A 241 18.88 27.12 -8.11
C ILE A 241 19.55 27.63 -6.82
N GLU A 242 19.51 28.92 -6.54
CA GLU A 242 20.08 29.49 -5.32
C GLU A 242 19.37 28.96 -4.07
N GLN A 243 18.04 28.96 -4.07
CA GLN A 243 17.23 28.38 -2.98
C GLN A 243 17.49 26.89 -2.80
N PHE A 244 17.58 26.14 -3.90
CA PHE A 244 17.93 24.73 -3.85
C PHE A 244 19.31 24.51 -3.23
N LYS A 245 20.32 25.32 -3.59
CA LYS A 245 21.68 25.23 -3.00
C LYS A 245 21.64 25.42 -1.49
N GLU A 246 20.83 26.33 -0.97
CA GLU A 246 20.70 26.54 0.48
C GLU A 246 20.13 25.31 1.18
N ILE A 247 19.01 24.77 0.66
CA ILE A 247 18.35 23.58 1.22
C ILE A 247 19.29 22.37 1.13
N ASN A 248 19.96 22.18 -0.01
CA ASN A 248 20.89 21.07 -0.24
C ASN A 248 22.15 21.17 0.63
N ASN A 249 22.64 22.40 0.94
CA ASN A 249 23.72 22.59 1.87
C ASN A 249 23.36 22.18 3.30
N ARG A 250 22.13 22.48 3.75
CA ARG A 250 21.63 21.99 5.06
C ARG A 250 21.56 20.46 5.09
N LEU A 251 21.05 19.83 4.03
CA LEU A 251 21.07 18.37 3.91
C LEU A 251 22.51 17.83 3.94
N ARG A 252 23.44 18.47 3.25
CA ARG A 252 24.86 18.07 3.28
C ARG A 252 25.42 18.09 4.71
N GLU A 253 25.10 19.12 5.50
CA GLU A 253 25.58 19.25 6.87
C GLU A 253 24.97 18.19 7.79
N SER A 254 23.65 18.00 7.75
CA SER A 254 22.95 16.98 8.55
C SER A 254 23.40 15.56 8.15
N ALA A 255 23.54 15.28 6.84
CA ALA A 255 24.05 14.01 6.34
C ALA A 255 25.51 13.75 6.74
N ASN A 256 26.37 14.77 6.69
CA ASN A 256 27.75 14.66 7.14
C ASN A 256 27.85 14.32 8.64
N ASN A 257 27.05 14.98 9.47
CA ASN A 257 27.00 14.71 10.91
C ASN A 257 26.47 13.30 11.21
N ALA A 258 25.41 12.86 10.53
CA ALA A 258 24.84 11.52 10.68
C ALA A 258 25.87 10.45 10.28
N ASN A 259 26.46 10.58 9.09
CA ASN A 259 27.41 9.60 8.58
C ASN A 259 28.73 9.60 9.35
N LYS A 260 29.22 10.76 9.83
CA LYS A 260 30.43 10.85 10.66
C LYS A 260 30.31 10.01 11.92
N VAL A 261 29.16 10.07 12.62
CA VAL A 261 28.94 9.29 13.84
C VAL A 261 28.69 7.82 13.51
N ALA A 262 27.91 7.53 12.48
CA ALA A 262 27.60 6.15 12.07
C ALA A 262 28.88 5.40 11.65
N ASN A 263 29.72 6.02 10.82
CA ASN A 263 30.93 5.39 10.29
C ASN A 263 32.05 5.22 11.34
N ILE A 264 32.03 6.00 12.42
CA ILE A 264 33.00 5.87 13.51
C ILE A 264 32.69 4.64 14.41
N THR A 265 31.45 4.17 14.44
CA THR A 265 31.01 3.07 15.32
C THR A 265 31.75 1.77 15.02
N MET A 266 31.94 1.45 13.75
CA MET A 266 32.61 0.20 13.34
C MET A 266 34.12 0.18 13.70
N PRO A 267 34.93 1.21 13.35
CA PRO A 267 36.32 1.33 13.80
C PRO A 267 36.49 1.35 15.31
N VAL A 268 35.63 2.03 16.05
CA VAL A 268 35.68 2.09 17.52
C VAL A 268 35.47 0.70 18.11
N ASN A 269 34.42 -0.02 17.68
CA ASN A 269 34.17 -1.38 18.14
C ASN A 269 35.29 -2.34 17.75
N GLY A 270 35.81 -2.23 16.53
CA GLY A 270 36.96 -3.03 16.08
C GLY A 270 38.20 -2.80 16.95
N ASN A 271 38.51 -1.54 17.29
CA ASN A 271 39.66 -1.19 18.15
C ASN A 271 39.43 -1.64 19.60
N ILE A 272 38.23 -1.52 20.16
CA ILE A 272 37.90 -2.10 21.48
C ILE A 272 38.14 -3.62 21.46
N GLY A 273 37.71 -4.30 20.40
CA GLY A 273 37.99 -5.73 20.19
C GLY A 273 39.47 -6.06 20.12
N ASN A 274 40.28 -5.23 19.42
CA ASN A 274 41.73 -5.39 19.36
C ASN A 274 42.41 -5.12 20.72
N ILE A 275 41.95 -4.12 21.46
CA ILE A 275 42.42 -3.86 22.84
C ILE A 275 42.10 -5.06 23.74
N SER A 276 40.88 -5.60 23.64
CA SER A 276 40.48 -6.84 24.34
C SER A 276 41.46 -7.99 24.01
N TYR A 277 41.75 -8.19 22.72
CA TYR A 277 42.70 -9.20 22.28
C TYR A 277 44.08 -9.02 22.88
N VAL A 278 44.63 -7.81 22.85
CA VAL A 278 45.95 -7.49 23.41
C VAL A 278 45.99 -7.69 24.92
N LEU A 279 44.97 -7.25 25.65
CA LEU A 279 44.86 -7.46 27.11
C LEU A 279 44.79 -8.95 27.44
N CYS A 280 43.98 -9.72 26.72
CA CYS A 280 43.92 -11.16 26.89
C CYS A 280 45.26 -11.87 26.55
N ALA A 281 46.01 -11.38 25.54
CA ALA A 281 47.32 -11.89 25.20
C ALA A 281 48.36 -11.62 26.30
N ILE A 282 48.36 -10.38 26.88
CA ILE A 282 49.28 -10.01 27.96
C ILE A 282 48.94 -10.85 29.23
N VAL A 283 47.68 -10.82 29.68
CA VAL A 283 47.25 -11.54 30.89
C VAL A 283 47.45 -13.04 30.70
N GLY A 284 47.08 -13.60 29.55
CA GLY A 284 47.24 -15.02 29.23
C GLY A 284 48.73 -15.42 29.11
N GLY A 285 49.59 -14.56 28.57
CA GLY A 285 51.02 -14.75 28.53
C GLY A 285 51.64 -14.80 29.94
N ILE A 286 51.21 -13.88 30.82
CA ILE A 286 51.66 -13.91 32.24
C ILE A 286 51.18 -15.19 32.93
N LEU A 287 49.92 -15.60 32.73
CA LEU A 287 49.35 -16.81 33.31
C LEU A 287 50.04 -18.08 32.78
N ALA A 288 50.39 -18.11 31.49
CA ALA A 288 51.06 -19.26 30.87
C ALA A 288 52.54 -19.41 31.31
N LEU A 289 53.20 -18.29 31.66
CA LEU A 289 54.57 -18.29 32.17
C LEU A 289 54.63 -18.48 33.69
N SER A 290 53.57 -18.16 34.43
CA SER A 290 53.42 -18.47 35.84
C SER A 290 52.80 -19.85 35.98
N ASP A 291 53.44 -20.82 36.59
CA ASP A 291 52.92 -22.19 36.80
C ASP A 291 51.54 -22.27 37.51
N PHE A 292 50.86 -21.14 37.68
CA PHE A 292 49.66 -20.98 38.49
C PHE A 292 48.38 -21.50 37.80
N SER A 293 48.28 -21.54 36.46
CA SER A 293 47.02 -21.89 35.76
C SER A 293 47.07 -23.10 34.86
N GLY A 294 48.25 -23.69 34.59
CA GLY A 294 48.41 -24.79 33.63
C GLY A 294 48.01 -24.42 32.19
N LEU A 295 47.98 -23.14 31.84
CA LEU A 295 47.57 -22.60 30.56
C LEU A 295 48.63 -22.96 29.50
N THR A 296 48.23 -23.76 28.47
CA THR A 296 49.13 -24.07 27.34
C THR A 296 49.14 -22.95 26.30
N ILE A 297 50.19 -22.93 25.46
CA ILE A 297 50.26 -22.01 24.32
C ILE A 297 49.09 -22.23 23.37
N GLY A 298 48.71 -23.49 23.14
CA GLY A 298 47.56 -23.83 22.29
C GLY A 298 46.22 -23.31 22.87
N THR A 299 46.05 -23.41 24.21
CA THR A 299 44.86 -22.88 24.90
C THR A 299 44.80 -21.37 24.76
N LEU A 300 45.92 -20.65 24.94
CA LEU A 300 45.98 -19.20 24.79
C LEU A 300 45.59 -18.78 23.37
N VAL A 301 46.15 -19.39 22.34
CA VAL A 301 45.86 -19.04 20.93
C VAL A 301 44.38 -19.34 20.59
N ALA A 302 43.85 -20.48 21.07
CA ALA A 302 42.44 -20.78 20.90
C ALA A 302 41.54 -19.74 21.60
N PHE A 303 41.89 -19.36 22.85
CA PHE A 303 41.17 -18.33 23.60
C PHE A 303 41.17 -16.97 22.89
N LEU A 304 42.31 -16.53 22.36
CA LEU A 304 42.44 -15.30 21.59
C LEU A 304 41.54 -15.32 20.32
N SER A 305 41.44 -16.47 19.66
CA SER A 305 40.55 -16.67 18.52
C SER A 305 39.08 -16.62 18.94
N LEU A 306 38.72 -17.25 20.09
CA LEU A 306 37.38 -17.16 20.67
C LEU A 306 37.02 -15.71 21.08
N ASN A 307 37.95 -14.95 21.67
CA ASN A 307 37.73 -13.55 22.05
C ASN A 307 37.34 -12.71 20.82
N LYS A 308 37.98 -12.95 19.68
CA LYS A 308 37.61 -12.28 18.43
C LYS A 308 36.22 -12.72 17.93
N SER A 309 35.91 -14.01 18.03
CA SER A 309 34.59 -14.55 17.70
C SER A 309 33.48 -14.12 18.66
N PHE A 310 33.81 -13.71 19.89
CA PHE A 310 32.88 -13.23 20.91
C PHE A 310 32.48 -11.75 20.69
N THR A 311 33.39 -10.92 20.21
CA THR A 311 33.13 -9.48 19.99
C THR A 311 32.36 -9.19 18.70
N GLN A 312 32.53 -10.01 17.66
CA GLN A 312 31.91 -9.82 16.34
C GLN A 312 30.36 -9.88 16.37
N PRO A 313 29.71 -10.87 17.01
CA PRO A 313 28.24 -10.95 17.09
C PRO A 313 27.60 -9.74 17.77
N VAL A 314 28.26 -9.13 18.76
CA VAL A 314 27.79 -7.93 19.45
C VAL A 314 27.61 -6.77 18.46
N THR A 315 28.62 -6.57 17.59
CA THR A 315 28.55 -5.55 16.54
C THR A 315 27.44 -5.86 15.52
N GLN A 316 27.30 -7.12 15.11
CA GLN A 316 26.27 -7.55 14.17
C GLN A 316 24.84 -7.34 14.73
N ILE A 317 24.57 -7.72 15.97
CA ILE A 317 23.28 -7.49 16.63
C ILE A 317 22.97 -6.00 16.68
N SER A 318 23.96 -5.17 17.05
CA SER A 318 23.79 -3.70 17.12
C SER A 318 23.39 -3.09 15.78
N GLN A 319 23.94 -3.59 14.66
CA GLN A 319 23.56 -3.14 13.31
C GLN A 319 22.14 -3.54 12.93
N GLN A 320 21.67 -4.71 13.40
CA GLN A 320 20.31 -5.19 13.09
C GLN A 320 19.21 -4.44 13.85
N VAL A 321 19.51 -3.81 14.97
CA VAL A 321 18.51 -3.08 15.79
C VAL A 321 17.75 -2.03 14.97
N SER A 322 18.46 -1.21 14.20
CA SER A 322 17.83 -0.16 13.37
C SER A 322 16.93 -0.76 12.28
N SER A 323 17.38 -1.83 11.63
CA SER A 323 16.60 -2.53 10.60
C SER A 323 15.33 -3.15 11.20
N ILE A 324 15.43 -3.73 12.39
CA ILE A 324 14.27 -4.31 13.11
C ILE A 324 13.26 -3.21 13.47
N VAL A 325 13.72 -2.06 13.99
CA VAL A 325 12.84 -0.94 14.36
C VAL A 325 12.10 -0.40 13.13
N MET A 326 12.81 -0.18 12.02
CA MET A 326 12.19 0.26 10.76
C MET A 326 11.17 -0.76 10.23
N ALA A 327 11.53 -2.04 10.23
CA ALA A 327 10.64 -3.09 9.79
C ALA A 327 9.41 -3.26 10.69
N MET A 328 9.53 -3.01 12.00
CA MET A 328 8.37 -3.02 12.91
C MET A 328 7.43 -1.83 12.64
N ALA A 329 7.96 -0.66 12.31
CA ALA A 329 7.13 0.47 11.89
C ALA A 329 6.40 0.17 10.58
N GLY A 330 7.08 -0.43 9.60
CA GLY A 330 6.47 -0.90 8.35
C GLY A 330 5.43 -2.00 8.58
N ALA A 331 5.73 -2.98 9.45
CA ALA A 331 4.78 -4.03 9.84
C ALA A 331 3.48 -3.45 10.42
N GLY A 332 3.59 -2.40 11.23
CA GLY A 332 2.44 -1.70 11.80
C GLY A 332 1.50 -1.20 10.70
N ARG A 333 2.02 -0.47 9.70
CA ARG A 333 1.22 0.05 8.57
C ARG A 333 0.66 -1.07 7.67
N VAL A 334 1.46 -2.11 7.42
CA VAL A 334 1.01 -3.29 6.65
C VAL A 334 -0.17 -3.97 7.35
N PHE A 335 -0.08 -4.21 8.66
CA PHE A 335 -1.16 -4.85 9.40
C PHE A 335 -2.35 -3.93 9.63
N GLU A 336 -2.15 -2.62 9.79
CA GLU A 336 -3.21 -1.63 9.83
C GLU A 336 -4.06 -1.69 8.56
N LEU A 337 -3.43 -1.71 7.38
CA LEU A 337 -4.14 -1.86 6.11
C LEU A 337 -4.80 -3.24 5.97
N CYS A 338 -4.18 -4.34 6.46
CA CYS A 338 -4.79 -5.67 6.47
C CYS A 338 -6.02 -5.77 7.38
N ASP A 339 -6.06 -5.00 8.46
CA ASP A 339 -7.12 -5.04 9.47
C ASP A 339 -8.21 -3.99 9.24
N GLU A 340 -8.03 -3.13 8.21
CA GLU A 340 -9.05 -2.15 7.84
C GLU A 340 -10.34 -2.87 7.45
N LYS A 341 -11.45 -2.31 7.91
CA LYS A 341 -12.75 -2.96 7.76
C LYS A 341 -13.24 -2.88 6.32
N PRO A 342 -13.68 -4.02 5.75
CA PRO A 342 -14.29 -4.03 4.43
C PRO A 342 -15.58 -3.21 4.41
N GLU A 343 -16.02 -2.84 3.22
CA GLU A 343 -17.30 -2.18 3.03
C GLU A 343 -18.43 -3.07 3.57
N VAL A 344 -19.23 -2.52 4.49
CA VAL A 344 -20.36 -3.25 5.08
C VAL A 344 -21.53 -3.25 4.09
N ASP A 345 -22.10 -4.43 3.82
CA ASP A 345 -23.29 -4.60 3.01
C ASP A 345 -24.31 -5.48 3.76
N GLU A 346 -25.35 -4.84 4.28
CA GLU A 346 -26.47 -5.50 4.97
C GLU A 346 -27.68 -5.68 4.05
N GLY A 347 -27.52 -5.44 2.74
CA GLY A 347 -28.57 -5.60 1.74
C GLY A 347 -29.00 -7.06 1.58
N PHE A 348 -30.30 -7.28 1.42
CA PHE A 348 -30.88 -8.61 1.20
C PHE A 348 -31.71 -8.70 -0.09
N VAL A 349 -31.96 -7.57 -0.77
CA VAL A 349 -32.64 -7.52 -2.07
C VAL A 349 -31.59 -7.69 -3.16
N GLU A 350 -31.85 -8.60 -4.10
CA GLU A 350 -30.95 -8.97 -5.20
C GLU A 350 -31.51 -8.53 -6.55
N LEU A 351 -30.64 -8.25 -7.49
CA LEU A 351 -30.98 -7.96 -8.88
C LEU A 351 -30.91 -9.25 -9.70
N VAL A 352 -32.05 -9.65 -10.31
CA VAL A 352 -32.17 -10.88 -11.08
C VAL A 352 -32.75 -10.65 -12.47
N ASN A 353 -32.39 -11.52 -13.43
CA ASN A 353 -33.07 -11.56 -14.73
C ASN A 353 -34.45 -12.17 -14.57
N VAL A 354 -35.44 -11.59 -15.24
CA VAL A 354 -36.83 -12.05 -15.16
C VAL A 354 -37.45 -12.13 -16.56
N ARG A 355 -38.52 -12.94 -16.65
CA ARG A 355 -39.42 -12.98 -17.81
C ARG A 355 -40.86 -13.02 -17.33
N TYR A 356 -41.80 -12.61 -18.17
CA TYR A 356 -43.22 -12.78 -17.88
C TYR A 356 -43.65 -14.24 -18.11
N ASN A 357 -44.39 -14.79 -17.16
CA ASN A 357 -45.07 -16.07 -17.35
C ASN A 357 -46.39 -15.88 -18.15
N LYS A 358 -47.13 -16.97 -18.42
CA LYS A 358 -48.42 -16.92 -19.11
C LYS A 358 -49.48 -16.11 -18.36
N ASN A 359 -49.32 -15.91 -17.06
CA ASN A 359 -50.22 -15.15 -16.19
C ASN A 359 -49.80 -13.69 -16.04
N ASN A 360 -48.82 -13.21 -16.81
CA ASN A 360 -48.25 -11.85 -16.74
C ASN A 360 -47.55 -11.53 -15.39
N GLU A 361 -47.03 -12.57 -14.70
CA GLU A 361 -46.25 -12.43 -13.48
C GLU A 361 -44.75 -12.54 -13.82
N LEU A 362 -43.89 -11.79 -13.07
CA LEU A 362 -42.45 -11.87 -13.20
C LEU A 362 -41.90 -13.15 -12.57
N ILE A 363 -41.17 -13.94 -13.33
CA ILE A 363 -40.46 -15.13 -12.85
C ILE A 363 -38.96 -15.01 -13.16
N GLU A 364 -38.17 -15.43 -12.21
CA GLU A 364 -36.73 -15.45 -12.33
C GLU A 364 -36.26 -16.42 -13.42
N THR A 365 -35.24 -16.02 -14.19
CA THR A 365 -34.58 -16.85 -15.20
C THR A 365 -33.09 -16.70 -15.13
N LYS A 366 -32.34 -17.74 -15.55
CA LYS A 366 -30.89 -17.69 -15.70
C LYS A 366 -30.44 -17.13 -17.05
N GLU A 367 -31.39 -17.06 -18.00
CA GLU A 367 -31.11 -16.51 -19.33
C GLU A 367 -31.03 -14.99 -19.26
N ASN A 368 -30.15 -14.38 -20.06
CA ASN A 368 -30.13 -12.93 -20.21
C ASN A 368 -31.35 -12.52 -21.05
N THR A 369 -32.29 -11.86 -20.40
CA THR A 369 -33.56 -11.43 -21.03
C THR A 369 -33.60 -9.92 -21.26
N GLU A 370 -32.51 -9.20 -20.94
CA GLU A 370 -32.47 -7.73 -20.92
C GLU A 370 -33.55 -7.11 -20.02
N MET A 371 -34.22 -7.95 -19.21
CA MET A 371 -35.27 -7.55 -18.29
C MET A 371 -34.87 -7.91 -16.86
N TRP A 372 -34.80 -6.92 -16.00
CA TRP A 372 -34.31 -7.04 -14.63
C TRP A 372 -35.42 -6.73 -13.61
N ALA A 373 -35.35 -7.40 -12.46
CA ALA A 373 -36.21 -7.09 -11.32
C ALA A 373 -35.46 -7.24 -10.00
N TRP A 374 -35.91 -6.50 -9.02
CA TRP A 374 -35.49 -6.61 -7.63
C TRP A 374 -36.22 -7.80 -7.00
N LYS A 375 -35.47 -8.79 -6.55
CA LYS A 375 -35.96 -9.96 -5.81
C LYS A 375 -35.85 -9.69 -4.32
N LYS A 376 -37.00 -9.55 -3.66
CA LYS A 376 -37.10 -9.41 -2.21
C LYS A 376 -37.51 -10.75 -1.60
N PRO A 377 -36.68 -11.36 -0.72
CA PRO A 377 -37.04 -12.60 -0.06
C PRO A 377 -38.26 -12.39 0.83
N ALA A 378 -39.20 -13.32 0.79
CA ALA A 378 -40.38 -13.27 1.64
C ALA A 378 -39.99 -13.54 3.11
N LYS A 379 -40.61 -12.81 4.05
CA LYS A 379 -40.34 -12.98 5.48
C LYS A 379 -40.89 -14.31 6.05
N ASP A 380 -41.86 -14.91 5.40
CA ASP A 380 -42.63 -16.06 5.90
C ASP A 380 -42.41 -17.34 5.09
N GLY A 381 -41.36 -17.44 4.27
CA GLY A 381 -41.11 -18.62 3.43
C GLY A 381 -42.07 -18.77 2.24
N SER A 382 -42.91 -17.76 1.95
CA SER A 382 -43.72 -17.65 0.75
C SER A 382 -42.85 -17.31 -0.48
N SER A 383 -43.43 -17.24 -1.68
CA SER A 383 -42.71 -16.88 -2.90
C SER A 383 -42.09 -15.48 -2.80
N ALA A 384 -40.85 -15.31 -3.34
CA ALA A 384 -40.17 -14.01 -3.39
C ALA A 384 -41.01 -12.97 -4.15
N GLU A 385 -41.01 -11.74 -3.67
CA GLU A 385 -41.63 -10.59 -4.34
C GLU A 385 -40.67 -10.02 -5.39
N TYR A 386 -41.17 -9.82 -6.61
CA TYR A 386 -40.40 -9.24 -7.72
C TYR A 386 -40.93 -7.87 -8.06
N THR A 387 -40.05 -6.84 -7.99
CA THR A 387 -40.36 -5.48 -8.43
C THR A 387 -39.52 -5.20 -9.69
N ARG A 388 -40.18 -4.85 -10.81
CA ARG A 388 -39.49 -4.56 -12.06
C ARG A 388 -38.51 -3.41 -11.85
N LEU A 389 -37.30 -3.55 -12.38
CA LEU A 389 -36.29 -2.47 -12.43
C LEU A 389 -36.77 -1.43 -13.46
N ALA A 390 -37.13 -0.25 -12.99
CA ALA A 390 -37.68 0.84 -13.81
C ALA A 390 -36.80 2.10 -13.76
N GLY A 391 -36.08 2.31 -12.66
CA GLY A 391 -35.21 3.48 -12.50
C GLY A 391 -35.87 4.66 -11.80
N ASP A 392 -36.87 4.43 -10.94
CA ASP A 392 -37.42 5.46 -10.06
C ASP A 392 -36.48 5.71 -8.88
N VAL A 393 -36.08 6.95 -8.66
CA VAL A 393 -35.19 7.32 -7.54
C VAL A 393 -35.79 8.45 -6.73
N THR A 394 -35.97 8.22 -5.42
CA THR A 394 -36.59 9.18 -4.51
C THR A 394 -35.69 9.45 -3.29
N PHE A 395 -35.49 10.71 -2.96
CA PHE A 395 -34.88 11.17 -1.71
C PHE A 395 -35.99 11.80 -0.83
N ASP A 396 -36.02 11.40 0.42
CA ASP A 396 -37.01 11.81 1.40
C ASP A 396 -36.33 12.33 2.66
N GLY A 397 -36.18 13.66 2.74
CA GLY A 397 -35.58 14.35 3.88
C GLY A 397 -34.14 13.92 4.19
N VAL A 398 -33.28 13.84 3.17
CA VAL A 398 -31.92 13.30 3.35
C VAL A 398 -30.96 14.36 3.86
N ASP A 399 -30.34 14.06 5.01
CA ASP A 399 -29.21 14.80 5.58
C ASP A 399 -27.93 13.99 5.45
N PHE A 400 -26.85 14.65 5.03
CA PHE A 400 -25.57 13.97 4.83
C PHE A 400 -24.35 14.88 5.05
N GLY A 401 -23.32 14.33 5.69
CA GLY A 401 -21.97 14.89 5.79
C GLY A 401 -20.88 13.83 5.72
N TYR A 402 -19.79 14.11 5.01
CA TYR A 402 -18.62 13.21 4.96
C TYR A 402 -17.96 13.04 6.34
N ASN A 403 -18.07 14.07 7.19
CA ASN A 403 -17.68 14.05 8.59
C ASN A 403 -18.92 14.36 9.44
N PRO A 404 -19.07 13.72 10.62
CA PRO A 404 -20.21 13.95 11.50
C PRO A 404 -20.39 15.42 11.93
N ASP A 405 -19.29 16.17 12.02
CA ASP A 405 -19.28 17.56 12.48
C ASP A 405 -19.58 18.58 11.37
N LYS A 406 -19.67 18.16 10.10
CA LYS A 406 -19.89 19.03 8.97
C LYS A 406 -20.87 18.43 7.97
N MET A 407 -22.13 18.86 8.10
CA MET A 407 -23.17 18.49 7.14
C MET A 407 -22.93 19.20 5.80
N VAL A 408 -23.19 18.49 4.71
CA VAL A 408 -23.03 18.94 3.32
C VAL A 408 -24.37 19.03 2.61
N LEU A 409 -25.30 18.13 2.92
CA LEU A 409 -26.67 18.15 2.39
C LEU A 409 -27.64 18.29 3.56
N HIS A 410 -28.72 19.04 3.33
CA HIS A 410 -29.72 19.37 4.33
C HIS A 410 -31.13 19.21 3.77
N ASP A 411 -31.95 18.31 4.36
CA ASP A 411 -33.36 18.06 4.01
C ASP A 411 -33.59 17.92 2.50
N ILE A 412 -32.76 17.09 1.85
CA ILE A 412 -32.89 16.87 0.40
C ILE A 412 -34.15 16.07 0.11
N LYS A 413 -35.09 16.68 -0.64
CA LYS A 413 -36.31 16.06 -1.16
C LYS A 413 -36.31 16.15 -2.67
N MET A 414 -36.21 15.00 -3.33
CA MET A 414 -36.28 14.90 -4.77
C MET A 414 -36.90 13.60 -5.22
N TYR A 415 -37.44 13.60 -6.42
CA TYR A 415 -37.90 12.40 -7.10
C TYR A 415 -37.51 12.45 -8.57
N ALA A 416 -37.16 11.30 -9.13
CA ALA A 416 -36.87 11.08 -10.54
C ALA A 416 -37.72 9.92 -11.03
N THR A 417 -38.60 10.16 -11.97
CA THR A 417 -39.43 9.12 -12.58
C THR A 417 -38.67 8.38 -13.68
N PRO A 418 -39.05 7.14 -14.01
CA PRO A 418 -38.39 6.37 -15.06
C PRO A 418 -38.28 7.13 -16.38
N GLY A 419 -37.09 7.17 -16.95
CA GLY A 419 -36.78 7.86 -18.21
C GLY A 419 -36.60 9.38 -18.10
N GLN A 420 -36.74 9.97 -16.92
CA GLN A 420 -36.60 11.41 -16.71
C GLN A 420 -35.13 11.86 -16.65
N LYS A 421 -34.82 12.98 -17.33
CA LYS A 421 -33.52 13.62 -17.29
C LYS A 421 -33.52 14.76 -16.26
N ILE A 422 -32.73 14.61 -15.19
CA ILE A 422 -32.58 15.60 -14.13
C ILE A 422 -31.22 16.27 -14.23
N ALA A 423 -31.19 17.60 -14.24
CA ALA A 423 -29.97 18.39 -14.23
C ALA A 423 -29.77 19.07 -12.86
N PHE A 424 -28.62 18.87 -12.24
CA PHE A 424 -28.19 19.60 -11.05
C PHE A 424 -27.36 20.81 -11.45
N VAL A 425 -27.78 22.00 -10.99
CA VAL A 425 -27.13 23.29 -11.24
C VAL A 425 -26.83 23.97 -9.92
N GLY A 426 -25.72 24.68 -9.83
CA GLY A 426 -25.32 25.41 -8.61
C GLY A 426 -23.81 25.62 -8.56
N SER A 427 -23.36 26.44 -7.61
CA SER A 427 -21.94 26.76 -7.41
C SER A 427 -21.11 25.51 -7.04
N THR A 428 -19.80 25.59 -7.21
CA THR A 428 -18.88 24.56 -6.71
C THR A 428 -19.04 24.42 -5.20
N GLY A 429 -19.14 23.19 -4.72
CA GLY A 429 -19.38 22.90 -3.29
C GLY A 429 -20.86 22.93 -2.86
N ALA A 430 -21.83 23.17 -3.77
CA ALA A 430 -23.25 23.16 -3.44
C ALA A 430 -23.83 21.77 -3.08
N GLY A 431 -23.06 20.68 -3.24
CA GLY A 431 -23.49 19.31 -2.92
C GLY A 431 -23.89 18.44 -4.10
N LYS A 432 -23.73 18.89 -5.35
CA LYS A 432 -24.14 18.16 -6.57
C LYS A 432 -23.51 16.76 -6.66
N THR A 433 -22.19 16.67 -6.59
CA THR A 433 -21.45 15.38 -6.61
C THR A 433 -21.77 14.51 -5.39
N THR A 434 -22.13 15.12 -4.26
CA THR A 434 -22.53 14.39 -3.06
C THR A 434 -23.83 13.61 -3.29
N ILE A 435 -24.82 14.20 -3.98
CA ILE A 435 -26.07 13.49 -4.34
C ILE A 435 -25.76 12.26 -5.19
N THR A 436 -24.90 12.41 -6.21
CA THR A 436 -24.54 11.28 -7.09
C THR A 436 -23.78 10.17 -6.35
N ASN A 437 -22.91 10.54 -5.40
CA ASN A 437 -22.22 9.59 -4.53
C ASN A 437 -23.20 8.80 -3.64
N LEU A 438 -24.29 9.44 -3.19
CA LEU A 438 -25.32 8.79 -2.38
C LEU A 438 -26.20 7.86 -3.22
N ILE A 439 -26.53 8.20 -4.47
CA ILE A 439 -27.25 7.32 -5.39
C ILE A 439 -26.46 6.02 -5.62
N ASN A 440 -25.12 6.11 -5.79
CA ASN A 440 -24.22 4.95 -5.92
C ASN A 440 -23.98 4.21 -4.59
N ARG A 441 -24.49 4.75 -3.48
CA ARG A 441 -24.24 4.24 -2.14
C ARG A 441 -22.74 4.02 -1.86
N PHE A 442 -21.89 4.98 -2.30
CA PHE A 442 -20.49 5.03 -1.89
C PHE A 442 -20.36 5.48 -0.43
N TYR A 443 -21.38 6.17 0.07
CA TYR A 443 -21.55 6.59 1.45
C TYR A 443 -22.98 6.29 1.90
N ASP A 444 -23.13 5.90 3.15
CA ASP A 444 -24.43 5.72 3.78
C ASP A 444 -24.87 7.05 4.43
N ILE A 445 -26.16 7.40 4.35
CA ILE A 445 -26.76 8.62 4.86
C ILE A 445 -26.89 8.61 6.39
N GLN A 446 -26.88 9.80 7.01
CA GLN A 446 -27.09 9.94 8.45
C GLN A 446 -28.56 9.97 8.81
N ASP A 447 -29.39 10.67 8.04
CA ASP A 447 -30.84 10.76 8.25
C ASP A 447 -31.60 10.80 6.92
N GLY A 448 -32.90 10.52 6.97
CA GLY A 448 -33.76 10.44 5.80
C GLY A 448 -33.80 9.06 5.15
N LYS A 449 -34.29 8.99 3.91
CA LYS A 449 -34.38 7.74 3.12
C LYS A 449 -34.13 8.01 1.65
N ILE A 450 -33.37 7.11 1.03
CA ILE A 450 -33.24 7.05 -0.44
C ILE A 450 -33.91 5.76 -0.88
N ARG A 451 -34.81 5.83 -1.86
CA ARG A 451 -35.48 4.67 -2.44
C ARG A 451 -35.16 4.54 -3.91
N TYR A 452 -35.02 3.33 -4.34
CA TYR A 452 -34.89 2.95 -5.74
C TYR A 452 -35.97 1.94 -6.09
N ASP A 453 -36.84 2.29 -7.07
CA ASP A 453 -38.07 1.56 -7.40
C ASP A 453 -38.95 1.28 -6.16
N GLY A 454 -39.07 2.26 -5.26
CA GLY A 454 -39.77 2.17 -4.00
C GLY A 454 -39.06 1.41 -2.88
N ILE A 455 -37.95 0.75 -3.16
CA ILE A 455 -37.15 -0.02 -2.19
C ILE A 455 -36.10 0.88 -1.57
N ASN A 456 -35.96 0.86 -0.22
CA ASN A 456 -34.86 1.55 0.44
C ASN A 456 -33.51 0.99 -0.03
N ILE A 457 -32.62 1.84 -0.53
CA ILE A 457 -31.30 1.43 -1.06
C ILE A 457 -30.47 0.66 -0.03
N ASN A 458 -30.67 0.89 1.26
CA ASN A 458 -29.98 0.15 2.33
C ASN A 458 -30.36 -1.34 2.37
N ASN A 459 -31.52 -1.70 1.84
CA ASN A 459 -32.00 -3.08 1.76
C ASN A 459 -31.50 -3.79 0.49
N ILE A 460 -30.99 -3.04 -0.50
CA ILE A 460 -30.47 -3.60 -1.75
C ILE A 460 -28.98 -3.94 -1.56
N LYS A 461 -28.53 -5.10 -2.03
CA LYS A 461 -27.12 -5.44 -2.05
C LYS A 461 -26.33 -4.40 -2.85
N LYS A 462 -25.23 -3.87 -2.29
CA LYS A 462 -24.46 -2.78 -2.90
C LYS A 462 -23.96 -3.13 -4.31
N ASN A 463 -23.52 -4.36 -4.51
CA ASN A 463 -23.07 -4.82 -5.83
C ASN A 463 -24.21 -4.83 -6.85
N ASP A 464 -25.39 -5.24 -6.46
CA ASP A 464 -26.57 -5.29 -7.33
C ASP A 464 -27.12 -3.89 -7.61
N LEU A 465 -27.10 -2.99 -6.61
CA LEU A 465 -27.43 -1.59 -6.79
C LEU A 465 -26.48 -0.94 -7.82
N ARG A 466 -25.17 -1.06 -7.62
CA ARG A 466 -24.16 -0.48 -8.51
C ARG A 466 -24.21 -1.07 -9.92
N ARG A 467 -24.56 -2.35 -10.05
CA ARG A 467 -24.73 -3.02 -11.34
C ARG A 467 -25.92 -2.46 -12.14
N SER A 468 -26.94 -1.92 -11.48
CA SER A 468 -28.08 -1.27 -12.12
C SER A 468 -27.83 0.18 -12.51
N LEU A 469 -26.68 0.75 -12.14
CA LEU A 469 -26.30 2.14 -12.36
C LEU A 469 -25.15 2.25 -13.35
N GLY A 470 -25.22 3.20 -14.27
CA GLY A 470 -24.09 3.57 -15.13
C GLY A 470 -23.53 4.93 -14.71
N ILE A 471 -22.22 5.04 -14.70
CA ILE A 471 -21.55 6.29 -14.32
C ILE A 471 -20.57 6.74 -15.39
N VAL A 472 -20.63 8.01 -15.76
CA VAL A 472 -19.62 8.69 -16.58
C VAL A 472 -19.09 9.86 -15.77
N LEU A 473 -17.85 9.74 -15.28
CA LEU A 473 -17.19 10.75 -14.45
C LEU A 473 -16.48 11.80 -15.31
N GLN A 474 -16.28 12.97 -14.72
CA GLN A 474 -15.47 14.05 -15.29
C GLN A 474 -14.05 13.60 -15.58
N ASP A 475 -13.38 13.00 -14.59
CA ASP A 475 -12.06 12.42 -14.74
C ASP A 475 -12.19 10.97 -15.20
N THR A 476 -11.96 10.78 -16.49
CA THR A 476 -12.07 9.45 -17.10
C THR A 476 -10.82 8.62 -16.82
N ASN A 477 -10.94 7.62 -15.97
CA ASN A 477 -9.91 6.64 -15.72
C ASN A 477 -10.03 5.47 -16.70
N LEU A 478 -9.00 5.26 -17.52
CA LEU A 478 -8.84 4.10 -18.39
C LEU A 478 -7.77 3.18 -17.85
N PHE A 479 -7.97 1.88 -18.00
CA PHE A 479 -7.04 0.87 -17.52
C PHE A 479 -6.02 0.52 -18.61
N THR A 480 -4.84 0.08 -18.22
CA THR A 480 -3.85 -0.49 -19.13
C THR A 480 -4.43 -1.76 -19.78
N GLY A 481 -4.48 -1.79 -21.10
CA GLY A 481 -5.10 -2.85 -21.88
C GLY A 481 -5.59 -2.30 -23.22
N THR A 482 -6.29 -3.09 -24.00
CA THR A 482 -6.81 -2.65 -25.29
C THR A 482 -8.01 -1.69 -25.14
N ILE A 483 -8.33 -0.95 -26.18
CA ILE A 483 -9.57 -0.14 -26.22
C ILE A 483 -10.79 -1.05 -26.06
N MET A 484 -10.77 -2.24 -26.69
CA MET A 484 -11.83 -3.23 -26.55
C MET A 484 -12.04 -3.64 -25.09
N ASP A 485 -10.96 -3.95 -24.36
CA ASP A 485 -11.02 -4.32 -22.94
C ASP A 485 -11.57 -3.19 -22.09
N ASN A 486 -11.19 -1.95 -22.39
CA ASN A 486 -11.69 -0.77 -21.67
C ASN A 486 -13.18 -0.51 -21.89
N ILE A 487 -13.73 -0.81 -23.07
CA ILE A 487 -15.18 -0.75 -23.33
C ILE A 487 -15.87 -1.91 -22.62
N ARG A 488 -15.35 -3.14 -22.79
CA ARG A 488 -15.89 -4.38 -22.18
C ARG A 488 -15.90 -4.34 -20.66
N TYR A 489 -15.08 -3.46 -20.05
CA TYR A 489 -15.08 -3.27 -18.58
C TYR A 489 -16.47 -2.92 -18.01
N GLY A 490 -17.34 -2.31 -18.78
CA GLY A 490 -18.73 -2.04 -18.37
C GLY A 490 -19.58 -3.30 -18.21
N ARG A 491 -19.33 -4.34 -19.03
CA ARG A 491 -19.93 -5.68 -18.93
C ARG A 491 -18.93 -6.71 -19.48
N LEU A 492 -18.26 -7.44 -18.58
CA LEU A 492 -17.15 -8.34 -18.93
C LEU A 492 -17.54 -9.47 -19.90
N GLU A 493 -18.81 -9.86 -19.91
CA GLU A 493 -19.36 -10.92 -20.76
C GLU A 493 -19.83 -10.40 -22.13
N ALA A 494 -19.67 -9.09 -22.41
CA ALA A 494 -20.09 -8.51 -23.68
C ALA A 494 -19.25 -9.04 -24.85
N SER A 495 -19.92 -9.33 -25.96
CA SER A 495 -19.24 -9.73 -27.20
C SER A 495 -18.51 -8.53 -27.87
N ASP A 496 -17.63 -8.82 -28.82
CA ASP A 496 -16.94 -7.79 -29.59
C ASP A 496 -17.94 -6.91 -30.37
N GLU A 497 -18.99 -7.52 -30.92
CA GLU A 497 -20.05 -6.84 -31.67
C GLU A 497 -20.82 -5.87 -30.76
N GLU A 498 -21.17 -6.27 -29.54
CA GLU A 498 -21.85 -5.42 -28.55
C GLU A 498 -20.95 -4.25 -28.14
N CYS A 499 -19.65 -4.49 -27.90
CA CYS A 499 -18.69 -3.44 -27.61
C CYS A 499 -18.54 -2.43 -28.76
N ILE A 500 -18.50 -2.92 -30.02
CA ILE A 500 -18.47 -2.08 -31.22
C ILE A 500 -19.77 -1.29 -31.37
N ALA A 501 -20.92 -1.89 -31.10
CA ALA A 501 -22.22 -1.20 -31.10
C ALA A 501 -22.27 -0.07 -30.07
N ALA A 502 -21.80 -0.33 -28.86
CA ALA A 502 -21.68 0.66 -27.79
C ALA A 502 -20.71 1.81 -28.18
N ALA A 503 -19.58 1.48 -28.83
CA ALA A 503 -18.66 2.48 -29.34
C ALA A 503 -19.27 3.36 -30.44
N ARG A 504 -20.11 2.81 -31.30
CA ARG A 504 -20.85 3.56 -32.32
C ARG A 504 -21.89 4.49 -31.69
N LEU A 505 -22.66 4.02 -30.69
CA LEU A 505 -23.60 4.83 -29.95
C LEU A 505 -22.89 6.01 -29.29
N ALA A 506 -21.74 5.78 -28.66
CA ALA A 506 -20.90 6.79 -28.04
C ALA A 506 -20.16 7.72 -29.03
N ASN A 507 -20.28 7.52 -30.35
CA ASN A 507 -19.49 8.20 -31.39
C ASN A 507 -17.95 7.96 -31.29
N ALA A 508 -17.52 6.88 -30.65
CA ALA A 508 -16.12 6.52 -30.49
C ALA A 508 -15.55 5.74 -31.70
N ASP A 509 -16.35 4.91 -32.37
CA ASP A 509 -15.95 4.02 -33.48
C ASP A 509 -15.14 4.76 -34.59
N GLY A 510 -15.53 5.99 -34.91
CA GLY A 510 -14.90 6.79 -35.96
C GLY A 510 -13.45 7.18 -35.68
N PHE A 511 -13.07 7.43 -34.42
CA PHE A 511 -11.67 7.68 -34.08
C PHE A 511 -10.90 6.38 -33.83
N ILE A 512 -11.54 5.37 -33.23
CA ILE A 512 -10.92 4.07 -32.96
C ILE A 512 -10.40 3.44 -34.26
N LYS A 513 -11.20 3.41 -35.30
CA LYS A 513 -10.83 2.88 -36.61
C LYS A 513 -9.67 3.60 -37.32
N ARG A 514 -9.35 4.82 -36.91
CA ARG A 514 -8.21 5.59 -37.43
C ARG A 514 -6.90 5.30 -36.68
N LEU A 515 -6.96 4.63 -35.55
CA LEU A 515 -5.77 4.19 -34.85
C LEU A 515 -5.14 2.99 -35.59
N PRO A 516 -3.81 2.83 -35.55
CA PRO A 516 -3.12 1.77 -36.27
C PRO A 516 -3.68 0.37 -36.02
N ASP A 517 -3.98 0.05 -34.76
CA ASP A 517 -4.47 -1.27 -34.34
C ASP A 517 -5.98 -1.25 -34.03
N GLY A 518 -6.69 -0.15 -34.33
CA GLY A 518 -8.12 -0.02 -34.11
C GLY A 518 -8.52 -0.32 -32.65
N TYR A 519 -9.47 -1.22 -32.44
CA TYR A 519 -9.93 -1.66 -31.12
C TYR A 519 -8.88 -2.40 -30.31
N ASN A 520 -7.83 -2.95 -30.94
CA ASN A 520 -6.71 -3.63 -30.29
C ASN A 520 -5.60 -2.66 -29.85
N THR A 521 -5.74 -1.37 -30.11
CA THR A 521 -4.78 -0.36 -29.65
C THR A 521 -4.65 -0.41 -28.13
N VAL A 522 -3.42 -0.61 -27.65
CA VAL A 522 -3.11 -0.70 -26.21
C VAL A 522 -3.01 0.71 -25.61
N LEU A 523 -3.71 0.90 -24.51
CA LEU A 523 -3.69 2.11 -23.71
C LEU A 523 -2.71 1.97 -22.55
N HIS A 524 -1.97 3.05 -22.26
CA HIS A 524 -1.02 3.13 -21.15
C HIS A 524 -1.29 4.37 -20.32
N GLY A 525 -0.93 4.33 -19.02
CA GLY A 525 -0.96 5.50 -18.15
C GLY A 525 -2.30 6.25 -18.13
N GLY A 526 -3.42 5.54 -17.93
CA GLY A 526 -4.75 6.15 -17.91
C GLY A 526 -5.24 6.64 -19.27
N GLY A 527 -4.68 6.13 -20.39
CA GLY A 527 -5.00 6.58 -21.75
C GLY A 527 -4.29 7.87 -22.14
N ALA A 528 -3.05 8.10 -21.65
CA ALA A 528 -2.24 9.28 -21.95
C ALA A 528 -1.98 9.49 -23.45
N ASN A 529 -2.08 8.43 -24.26
CA ASN A 529 -1.98 8.46 -25.72
C ASN A 529 -3.27 8.91 -26.44
N LEU A 530 -4.34 9.21 -25.70
CA LEU A 530 -5.60 9.71 -26.21
C LEU A 530 -5.89 11.14 -25.73
N SER A 531 -6.61 11.93 -26.55
CA SER A 531 -7.13 13.21 -26.11
C SER A 531 -8.19 13.06 -25.01
N GLN A 532 -8.43 14.10 -24.22
CA GLN A 532 -9.44 14.05 -23.17
C GLN A 532 -10.82 13.70 -23.71
N GLY A 533 -11.23 14.27 -24.85
CA GLY A 533 -12.51 13.95 -25.48
C GLY A 533 -12.58 12.49 -25.95
N GLN A 534 -11.49 11.92 -26.50
CA GLN A 534 -11.46 10.51 -26.87
C GLN A 534 -11.60 9.59 -25.65
N ARG A 535 -10.94 9.92 -24.53
CA ARG A 535 -11.13 9.19 -23.26
C ARG A 535 -12.58 9.23 -22.80
N GLN A 536 -13.23 10.41 -22.89
CA GLN A 536 -14.62 10.58 -22.51
C GLN A 536 -15.58 9.77 -23.40
N LEU A 537 -15.34 9.72 -24.72
CA LEU A 537 -16.11 8.85 -25.62
C LEU A 537 -15.99 7.37 -25.25
N LEU A 538 -14.81 6.91 -24.81
CA LEU A 538 -14.64 5.55 -24.31
C LEU A 538 -15.38 5.30 -22.98
N ALA A 539 -15.42 6.29 -22.08
CA ALA A 539 -16.21 6.18 -20.85
C ALA A 539 -17.72 6.08 -21.13
N ILE A 540 -18.22 6.85 -22.12
CA ILE A 540 -19.59 6.74 -22.61
C ILE A 540 -19.85 5.36 -23.21
N ALA A 541 -18.93 4.81 -24.02
CA ALA A 541 -19.04 3.48 -24.59
C ALA A 541 -19.05 2.38 -23.52
N ARG A 542 -18.23 2.54 -22.47
CA ARG A 542 -18.22 1.67 -21.28
C ARG A 542 -19.57 1.66 -20.55
N ALA A 543 -20.18 2.82 -20.36
CA ALA A 543 -21.51 2.93 -19.77
C ALA A 543 -22.59 2.37 -20.70
N ALA A 544 -22.44 2.54 -22.02
CA ALA A 544 -23.39 2.05 -23.02
C ALA A 544 -23.43 0.51 -23.08
N VAL A 545 -22.28 -0.17 -23.00
CA VAL A 545 -22.23 -1.65 -23.05
C VAL A 545 -22.81 -2.29 -21.79
N ALA A 546 -22.80 -1.57 -20.64
CA ALA A 546 -23.43 -2.00 -19.40
C ALA A 546 -24.97 -1.95 -19.47
N ASP A 547 -25.52 -1.08 -20.29
CA ASP A 547 -26.96 -0.86 -20.54
C ASP A 547 -27.82 -0.66 -19.26
N PRO A 548 -27.44 0.25 -18.36
CA PRO A 548 -28.15 0.45 -17.11
C PRO A 548 -29.41 1.31 -17.30
N PRO A 549 -30.49 1.10 -16.52
CA PRO A 549 -31.69 1.94 -16.56
C PRO A 549 -31.51 3.33 -15.96
N VAL A 550 -30.52 3.50 -15.09
CA VAL A 550 -30.19 4.79 -14.45
C VAL A 550 -28.75 5.18 -14.75
N LEU A 551 -28.58 6.42 -15.15
CA LEU A 551 -27.29 7.01 -15.51
C LEU A 551 -26.93 8.18 -14.58
N ILE A 552 -25.67 8.25 -14.24
CA ILE A 552 -25.08 9.37 -13.52
C ILE A 552 -23.96 9.95 -14.40
N LEU A 553 -24.11 11.21 -14.77
CA LEU A 553 -23.21 11.88 -15.72
C LEU A 553 -22.64 13.13 -15.07
N ASP A 554 -21.31 13.20 -14.96
CA ASP A 554 -20.61 14.41 -14.51
C ASP A 554 -19.97 15.10 -15.73
N GLU A 555 -20.56 16.23 -16.14
CA GLU A 555 -20.25 16.92 -17.39
C GLU A 555 -19.20 18.02 -17.17
N ALA A 556 -17.93 17.70 -17.17
CA ALA A 556 -16.87 18.71 -17.25
C ALA A 556 -16.06 18.56 -18.55
N THR A 557 -16.32 19.45 -19.47
CA THR A 557 -15.73 19.43 -20.81
C THR A 557 -14.91 20.68 -21.11
N SER A 558 -14.38 21.34 -20.08
CA SER A 558 -13.70 22.65 -20.20
C SER A 558 -12.41 22.65 -21.04
N SER A 559 -11.90 21.48 -21.46
CA SER A 559 -10.61 21.37 -22.17
C SER A 559 -10.69 20.53 -23.45
N ILE A 560 -11.89 20.43 -24.06
CA ILE A 560 -12.11 19.62 -25.27
C ILE A 560 -12.34 20.55 -26.47
N ASP A 561 -11.76 20.19 -27.62
CA ASP A 561 -12.01 20.92 -28.88
C ASP A 561 -13.50 20.86 -29.28
N THR A 562 -13.99 21.89 -29.97
CA THR A 562 -15.41 22.06 -30.32
C THR A 562 -16.00 20.91 -31.16
N ARG A 563 -15.16 20.22 -31.97
CA ARG A 563 -15.62 19.11 -32.80
C ARG A 563 -15.85 17.87 -31.97
N THR A 564 -14.86 17.50 -31.16
CA THR A 564 -14.95 16.33 -30.26
C THR A 564 -16.01 16.56 -29.20
N GLU A 565 -16.17 17.79 -28.73
CA GLU A 565 -17.23 18.19 -27.81
C GLU A 565 -18.62 17.85 -28.35
N ARG A 566 -18.91 18.18 -29.62
CA ARG A 566 -20.18 17.83 -30.25
C ARG A 566 -20.41 16.31 -30.34
N LEU A 567 -19.34 15.53 -30.54
CA LEU A 567 -19.42 14.08 -30.57
C LEU A 567 -19.71 13.51 -29.18
N VAL A 568 -19.07 14.03 -28.14
CA VAL A 568 -19.30 13.66 -26.74
C VAL A 568 -20.76 13.98 -26.39
N GLN A 569 -21.25 15.19 -26.68
CA GLN A 569 -22.63 15.58 -26.40
C GLN A 569 -23.64 14.66 -27.09
N LYS A 570 -23.46 14.38 -28.38
CA LYS A 570 -24.32 13.45 -29.11
C LYS A 570 -24.28 12.03 -28.52
N GLY A 571 -23.10 11.56 -28.10
CA GLY A 571 -22.96 10.27 -27.43
C GLY A 571 -23.68 10.23 -26.10
N MET A 572 -23.57 11.29 -25.30
CA MET A 572 -24.30 11.43 -24.03
C MET A 572 -25.81 11.47 -24.25
N ASP A 573 -26.30 12.27 -25.21
CA ASP A 573 -27.73 12.36 -25.52
C ASP A 573 -28.30 11.00 -25.98
N ALA A 574 -27.56 10.26 -26.82
CA ALA A 574 -27.92 8.93 -27.25
C ALA A 574 -27.95 7.93 -26.06
N LEU A 575 -26.95 8.02 -25.17
CA LEU A 575 -26.88 7.16 -23.98
C LEU A 575 -28.03 7.44 -23.03
N MET A 576 -28.44 8.69 -22.82
CA MET A 576 -29.53 9.08 -21.91
C MET A 576 -30.92 8.74 -22.42
N SER A 577 -31.09 8.52 -23.72
CA SER A 577 -32.41 8.27 -24.32
C SER A 577 -33.11 7.06 -23.70
N GLY A 578 -34.32 7.28 -23.15
CA GLY A 578 -35.13 6.22 -22.53
C GLY A 578 -34.68 5.81 -21.11
N ARG A 579 -33.67 6.45 -20.52
CA ARG A 579 -33.12 6.13 -19.21
C ARG A 579 -33.28 7.29 -18.23
N THR A 580 -33.48 6.96 -16.96
CA THR A 580 -33.43 7.96 -15.89
C THR A 580 -31.99 8.48 -15.77
N SER A 581 -31.80 9.79 -15.91
CA SER A 581 -30.46 10.36 -15.98
C SER A 581 -30.27 11.51 -15.01
N PHE A 582 -29.24 11.41 -14.18
CA PHE A 582 -28.80 12.47 -13.27
C PHE A 582 -27.56 13.13 -13.85
N VAL A 583 -27.64 14.41 -14.21
CA VAL A 583 -26.56 15.14 -14.87
C VAL A 583 -26.08 16.27 -13.98
N ILE A 584 -24.80 16.26 -13.61
CA ILE A 584 -24.15 17.44 -13.04
C ILE A 584 -23.78 18.35 -14.20
N ALA A 585 -24.63 19.33 -14.46
CA ALA A 585 -24.53 20.11 -15.67
C ALA A 585 -23.60 21.31 -15.48
N HIS A 586 -22.59 21.41 -16.32
CA HIS A 586 -21.70 22.55 -16.47
C HIS A 586 -21.97 23.34 -17.76
N ARG A 587 -22.94 22.90 -18.58
CA ARG A 587 -23.30 23.50 -19.87
C ARG A 587 -24.74 23.92 -19.93
N LEU A 588 -24.97 25.09 -20.52
CA LEU A 588 -26.28 25.64 -20.72
C LEU A 588 -27.19 24.75 -21.61
N SER A 589 -26.62 24.09 -22.62
CA SER A 589 -27.37 23.20 -23.53
C SER A 589 -27.93 21.99 -22.81
N THR A 590 -27.12 21.33 -21.95
CA THR A 590 -27.55 20.16 -21.19
C THR A 590 -28.62 20.52 -20.17
N VAL A 591 -28.46 21.67 -19.50
CA VAL A 591 -29.45 22.19 -18.55
C VAL A 591 -30.78 22.47 -19.24
N ARG A 592 -30.74 23.16 -20.39
CA ARG A 592 -31.96 23.57 -21.12
C ARG A 592 -32.81 22.37 -21.56
N ASN A 593 -32.17 21.26 -21.94
CA ASN A 593 -32.84 20.06 -22.45
C ASN A 593 -33.19 19.04 -21.36
N ALA A 594 -33.06 19.40 -20.07
CA ALA A 594 -33.45 18.55 -18.96
C ALA A 594 -34.97 18.65 -18.70
N ASP A 595 -35.60 17.53 -18.36
CA ASP A 595 -37.01 17.45 -17.99
C ASP A 595 -37.28 18.13 -16.63
N CYS A 596 -36.26 18.12 -15.77
CA CYS A 596 -36.30 18.78 -14.47
C CYS A 596 -34.91 19.33 -14.12
N ILE A 597 -34.84 20.58 -13.74
CA ILE A 597 -33.64 21.25 -13.24
C ILE A 597 -33.80 21.45 -11.74
N MET A 598 -32.77 21.05 -10.99
CA MET A 598 -32.66 21.22 -9.55
C MET A 598 -31.53 22.20 -9.25
N VAL A 599 -31.87 23.36 -8.72
CA VAL A 599 -30.90 24.38 -8.34
C VAL A 599 -30.47 24.14 -6.91
N MET A 600 -29.18 23.96 -6.72
CA MET A 600 -28.58 23.66 -5.41
C MET A 600 -27.77 24.85 -4.89
N GLU A 601 -28.00 25.20 -3.64
CA GLU A 601 -27.23 26.20 -2.92
C GLU A 601 -27.04 25.77 -1.46
N GLN A 602 -25.80 25.82 -0.97
CA GLN A 602 -25.45 25.47 0.43
C GLN A 602 -26.06 24.13 0.91
N GLY A 603 -26.02 23.12 0.06
CA GLY A 603 -26.51 21.78 0.40
C GLY A 603 -28.03 21.62 0.39
N ARG A 604 -28.79 22.54 -0.16
CA ARG A 604 -30.25 22.49 -0.29
C ARG A 604 -30.70 22.62 -1.74
N ILE A 605 -31.81 22.01 -2.09
CA ILE A 605 -32.51 22.29 -3.35
C ILE A 605 -33.40 23.50 -3.11
N ILE A 606 -33.07 24.64 -3.77
CA ILE A 606 -33.77 25.91 -3.59
C ILE A 606 -34.82 26.19 -4.68
N GLU A 607 -34.62 25.64 -5.89
CA GLU A 607 -35.53 25.76 -7.01
C GLU A 607 -35.63 24.44 -7.76
N ARG A 608 -36.80 24.17 -8.33
CA ARG A 608 -37.07 22.97 -9.11
C ARG A 608 -38.09 23.25 -10.20
N GLY A 609 -37.81 22.97 -11.45
CA GLY A 609 -38.72 23.15 -12.56
C GLY A 609 -38.09 22.87 -13.91
N THR A 610 -38.81 23.12 -14.99
CA THR A 610 -38.27 23.11 -16.34
C THR A 610 -37.49 24.43 -16.61
N HIS A 611 -36.72 24.44 -17.70
CA HIS A 611 -36.01 25.65 -18.12
C HIS A 611 -36.94 26.89 -18.21
N ASP A 612 -38.08 26.75 -18.88
CA ASP A 612 -38.99 27.87 -19.12
C ASP A 612 -39.62 28.36 -17.81
N GLN A 613 -40.07 27.46 -16.93
CA GLN A 613 -40.60 27.78 -15.61
C GLN A 613 -39.59 28.60 -14.77
N LEU A 614 -38.37 28.09 -14.64
CA LEU A 614 -37.35 28.74 -13.83
C LEU A 614 -36.83 30.07 -14.43
N MET A 615 -36.94 30.24 -15.76
CA MET A 615 -36.65 31.51 -16.43
C MET A 615 -37.75 32.56 -16.16
N GLU A 616 -39.03 32.14 -16.08
CA GLU A 616 -40.16 33.02 -15.73
C GLU A 616 -40.14 33.43 -14.26
N GLU A 617 -39.74 32.52 -13.34
CA GLU A 617 -39.61 32.81 -11.91
C GLU A 617 -38.53 33.83 -11.59
N LYS A 618 -37.55 34.03 -12.50
CA LYS A 618 -36.43 34.97 -12.35
C LYS A 618 -35.63 34.79 -11.06
N GLY A 619 -35.56 33.56 -10.58
CA GLY A 619 -34.85 33.19 -9.34
C GLY A 619 -33.34 33.00 -9.53
N ARG A 620 -32.77 32.11 -8.71
CA ARG A 620 -31.35 31.81 -8.75
C ARG A 620 -30.91 31.16 -10.05
N TYR A 621 -31.75 30.29 -10.64
CA TYR A 621 -31.51 29.71 -11.96
C TYR A 621 -31.34 30.80 -13.04
N TYR A 622 -32.24 31.80 -13.09
CA TYR A 622 -32.16 32.89 -14.04
C TYR A 622 -30.83 33.64 -13.91
N GLN A 623 -30.37 33.91 -12.67
CA GLN A 623 -29.08 34.56 -12.43
C GLN A 623 -27.92 33.72 -12.97
N LEU A 624 -27.90 32.41 -12.68
CA LEU A 624 -26.86 31.50 -13.15
C LEU A 624 -26.84 31.36 -14.68
N TYR A 625 -28.01 31.37 -15.30
CA TYR A 625 -28.17 31.21 -16.75
C TYR A 625 -27.81 32.48 -17.53
N THR A 626 -28.26 33.65 -17.07
CA THR A 626 -28.06 34.92 -17.77
C THR A 626 -26.79 35.68 -17.37
N GLY A 627 -26.17 35.31 -16.25
CA GLY A 627 -25.04 36.03 -15.64
C GLY A 627 -25.43 37.39 -15.06
N LYS A 628 -26.74 37.71 -14.97
CA LYS A 628 -27.26 38.99 -14.46
C LYS A 628 -27.66 38.85 -12.99
N SER A 629 -27.11 39.67 -12.11
CA SER A 629 -27.65 39.82 -10.75
C SER A 629 -29.03 40.52 -10.83
N ILE A 630 -30.02 39.98 -10.12
CA ILE A 630 -31.27 40.70 -9.91
C ILE A 630 -30.93 41.84 -8.93
N SER A 631 -30.95 43.07 -9.39
CA SER A 631 -30.96 44.23 -8.49
C SER A 631 -32.25 44.14 -7.66
N ALA A 632 -32.08 44.03 -6.33
CA ALA A 632 -33.15 44.02 -5.35
C ALA A 632 -33.97 45.31 -5.43
#